data_0a8153ecd3d38344a98c47a2ef76ea4b
#
_entry.id   0a8153ecd3d38344a98c47a2ef76ea4b
#
_cell.length_a   1.000
_cell.length_b   1.000
_cell.length_c   1.000
_cell.angle_alpha   90.00
_cell.angle_beta   90.00
_cell.angle_gamma   90.00
#
_symmetry.space_group_name_H-M   'P 1'
#
loop_
_entity.id
_entity.type
_entity.pdbx_description
1 polymer ?
#
loop_
_entity_poly.entity_id
_entity_poly.type
_entity_poly.pdbx_seq_one_letter_code
_entity_poly.pdbx_strand_id
1 'polypeptide(L)'
;MYEHITRLRVRYAETDQMNIVYYGNYAQYFEVGRAEWIRELGFTYKKMEEMGIRMPVVQMECRFLRPAHYDDLISIKTQLRELPQAHEIVFHHEVYNEANKLLTTGKVTLYFIDSRTNKRAAMPEEMRLAVGAFFG
;
A
#
# COMPACT_ATOMS: atom_id res chain seq x y z
N MET A 1 12.21 -9.34 -3.94
CA MET A 1 10.89 -8.67 -3.78
C MET A 1 10.32 -8.96 -2.41
N TYR A 2 9.70 -7.99 -1.76
CA TYR A 2 9.00 -8.21 -0.51
C TYR A 2 7.50 -8.02 -0.71
N GLU A 3 6.72 -9.00 -0.29
CA GLU A 3 5.28 -9.07 -0.52
C GLU A 3 4.55 -9.40 0.78
N HIS A 4 3.43 -8.76 1.00
CA HIS A 4 2.54 -9.02 2.13
C HIS A 4 1.10 -9.04 1.65
N ILE A 5 0.30 -9.94 2.21
CA ILE A 5 -1.13 -10.04 1.90
C ILE A 5 -1.90 -9.75 3.18
N THR A 6 -2.81 -8.80 3.11
CA THR A 6 -3.75 -8.54 4.19
C THR A 6 -5.17 -8.70 3.67
N ARG A 7 -6.10 -9.05 4.55
CA ARG A 7 -7.50 -9.25 4.20
C ARG A 7 -8.37 -8.26 4.93
N LEU A 8 -9.42 -7.82 4.26
CA LEU A 8 -10.44 -7.00 4.89
C LEU A 8 -11.82 -7.34 4.32
N ARG A 9 -12.84 -7.04 5.11
CA ARG A 9 -14.24 -7.23 4.72
C ARG A 9 -14.76 -5.90 4.16
N VAL A 10 -15.36 -5.93 2.97
CA VAL A 10 -15.98 -4.74 2.39
C VAL A 10 -17.18 -4.34 3.25
N ARG A 11 -17.20 -3.09 3.72
CA ARG A 11 -18.30 -2.56 4.55
C ARG A 11 -19.35 -1.89 3.67
N TYR A 12 -20.56 -1.84 4.18
CA TYR A 12 -21.68 -1.24 3.47
C TYR A 12 -21.39 0.20 3.05
N ALA A 13 -20.79 0.99 3.94
CA ALA A 13 -20.45 2.39 3.66
C ALA A 13 -19.44 2.57 2.51
N GLU A 14 -18.80 1.50 2.09
CA GLU A 14 -17.80 1.54 1.00
C GLU A 14 -18.40 1.26 -0.37
N THR A 15 -19.69 0.94 -0.42
CA THR A 15 -20.40 0.64 -1.67
C THR A 15 -21.18 1.86 -2.17
N ASP A 16 -21.49 1.85 -3.45
CA ASP A 16 -22.25 2.91 -4.12
C ASP A 16 -23.64 2.41 -4.56
N GLN A 17 -24.37 3.25 -5.29
CA GLN A 17 -25.72 2.90 -5.76
C GLN A 17 -25.74 1.77 -6.78
N MET A 18 -24.60 1.40 -7.36
CA MET A 18 -24.47 0.24 -8.24
C MET A 18 -24.22 -1.05 -7.46
N ASN A 19 -24.24 -1.01 -6.14
CA ASN A 19 -23.99 -2.13 -5.23
C ASN A 19 -22.58 -2.71 -5.31
N ILE A 20 -21.63 -1.90 -5.73
CA ILE A 20 -20.21 -2.29 -5.80
C ILE A 20 -19.38 -1.30 -4.99
N VAL A 21 -18.17 -1.70 -4.64
CA VAL A 21 -17.23 -0.80 -3.97
C VAL A 21 -17.03 0.44 -4.85
N TYR A 22 -17.26 1.61 -4.26
CA TYR A 22 -17.02 2.87 -4.93
C TYR A 22 -15.52 2.98 -5.27
N TYR A 23 -15.20 3.29 -6.52
CA TYR A 23 -13.83 3.24 -6.99
C TYR A 23 -12.86 4.11 -6.17
N GLY A 24 -13.34 5.20 -5.60
CA GLY A 24 -12.51 6.07 -4.76
C GLY A 24 -12.03 5.41 -3.47
N ASN A 25 -12.66 4.34 -3.03
CA ASN A 25 -12.28 3.64 -1.81
C ASN A 25 -11.06 2.74 -1.99
N TYR A 26 -10.64 2.46 -3.20
CA TYR A 26 -9.45 1.63 -3.43
C TYR A 26 -8.16 2.29 -2.94
N ALA A 27 -8.11 3.61 -2.93
CA ALA A 27 -6.98 4.33 -2.34
C ALA A 27 -6.82 3.96 -0.85
N GLN A 28 -7.94 3.84 -0.12
CA GLN A 28 -7.93 3.43 1.28
C GLN A 28 -7.51 1.96 1.44
N TYR A 29 -7.98 1.09 0.57
CA TYR A 29 -7.59 -0.32 0.59
C TYR A 29 -6.09 -0.49 0.37
N PHE A 30 -5.53 0.25 -0.56
CA PHE A 30 -4.09 0.24 -0.81
C PHE A 30 -3.32 0.77 0.39
N GLU A 31 -3.84 1.80 1.06
CA GLU A 31 -3.24 2.33 2.28
C GLU A 31 -3.21 1.28 3.39
N VAL A 32 -4.31 0.55 3.59
CA VAL A 32 -4.35 -0.56 4.55
C VAL A 32 -3.30 -1.60 4.19
N GLY A 33 -3.18 -1.95 2.91
CA GLY A 33 -2.17 -2.90 2.43
C GLY A 33 -0.75 -2.45 2.77
N ARG A 34 -0.44 -1.18 2.50
CA ARG A 34 0.89 -0.62 2.80
C ARG A 34 1.16 -0.54 4.30
N ALA A 35 0.16 -0.15 5.08
CA ALA A 35 0.31 -0.06 6.54
C ALA A 35 0.64 -1.42 7.16
N GLU A 36 -0.04 -2.47 6.71
CA GLU A 36 0.23 -3.83 7.19
C GLU A 36 1.56 -4.38 6.64
N TRP A 37 1.92 -4.02 5.42
CA TRP A 37 3.21 -4.37 4.82
C TRP A 37 4.37 -3.80 5.66
N ILE A 38 4.27 -2.52 6.03
CA ILE A 38 5.29 -1.86 6.85
C ILE A 38 5.31 -2.47 8.26
N ARG A 39 4.13 -2.75 8.83
CA ARG A 39 4.02 -3.34 10.17
C ARG A 39 4.68 -4.72 10.24
N GLU A 40 4.53 -5.51 9.21
CA GLU A 40 5.14 -6.84 9.13
C GLU A 40 6.67 -6.76 9.13
N LEU A 41 7.24 -5.68 8.63
CA LEU A 41 8.68 -5.42 8.70
C LEU A 41 9.15 -4.94 10.08
N GLY A 42 8.24 -4.71 11.02
CA GLY A 42 8.57 -4.20 12.34
C GLY A 42 8.49 -2.69 12.48
N PHE A 43 7.91 -2.02 11.50
CA PHE A 43 7.70 -0.57 11.53
C PHE A 43 6.20 -0.26 11.49
N THR A 44 5.86 1.01 11.77
CA THR A 44 4.52 1.55 11.55
C THR A 44 4.70 2.95 10.98
N TYR A 45 3.65 3.49 10.36
CA TYR A 45 3.69 4.90 9.94
C TYR A 45 3.94 5.82 11.13
N LYS A 46 3.38 5.48 12.30
CA LYS A 46 3.61 6.23 13.52
C LYS A 46 5.11 6.24 13.89
N LYS A 47 5.77 5.08 13.81
CA LYS A 47 7.20 4.98 14.09
C LYS A 47 8.01 5.78 13.07
N MET A 48 7.62 5.74 11.80
CA MET A 48 8.27 6.50 10.75
C MET A 48 8.17 8.01 11.04
N GLU A 49 6.99 8.48 11.46
CA GLU A 49 6.81 9.87 11.86
C GLU A 49 7.69 10.26 13.05
N GLU A 50 7.80 9.37 14.04
CA GLU A 50 8.69 9.57 15.20
C GLU A 50 10.15 9.66 14.77
N MET A 51 10.53 8.97 13.73
CA MET A 51 11.87 9.04 13.13
C MET A 51 12.07 10.29 12.26
N GLY A 52 11.05 11.11 12.11
CA GLY A 52 11.10 12.32 11.32
C GLY A 52 10.90 12.10 9.81
N ILE A 53 10.25 11.01 9.43
CA ILE A 53 10.00 10.68 8.01
C ILE A 53 8.51 10.65 7.74
N ARG A 54 8.08 11.38 6.70
CA ARG A 54 6.74 11.30 6.14
C ARG A 54 6.80 10.64 4.77
N MET A 55 5.72 9.96 4.41
CA MET A 55 5.63 9.25 3.14
C MET A 55 4.33 9.65 2.41
N PRO A 56 4.29 10.85 1.80
CA PRO A 56 3.11 11.26 1.06
C PRO A 56 3.00 10.50 -0.28
N VAL A 57 1.76 10.21 -0.66
CA VAL A 57 1.46 9.68 -1.99
C VAL A 57 1.59 10.82 -3.00
N VAL A 58 2.35 10.59 -4.06
CA VAL A 58 2.56 11.57 -5.13
C VAL A 58 1.95 11.13 -6.45
N GLN A 59 1.67 9.84 -6.61
CA GLN A 59 1.05 9.32 -7.82
C GLN A 59 0.35 8.00 -7.52
N MET A 60 -0.81 7.79 -8.12
CA MET A 60 -1.54 6.53 -8.03
C MET A 60 -2.12 6.20 -9.39
N GLU A 61 -1.87 4.97 -9.85
CA GLU A 61 -2.52 4.38 -11.00
C GLU A 61 -3.38 3.23 -10.53
N CYS A 62 -4.55 3.08 -11.10
CA CYS A 62 -5.48 2.05 -10.67
C CYS A 62 -6.24 1.51 -11.89
N ARG A 63 -6.37 0.19 -11.98
CA ARG A 63 -7.13 -0.46 -13.04
C ARG A 63 -8.18 -1.35 -12.41
N PHE A 64 -9.44 -1.12 -12.78
CA PHE A 64 -10.60 -1.82 -12.24
C PHE A 64 -11.03 -2.89 -13.25
N LEU A 65 -10.85 -4.15 -12.89
CA LEU A 65 -11.10 -5.29 -13.77
C LEU A 65 -12.43 -5.97 -13.47
N ARG A 66 -12.76 -6.10 -12.17
CA ARG A 66 -14.00 -6.71 -11.69
C ARG A 66 -14.44 -6.00 -10.41
N PRO A 67 -15.76 -5.90 -10.15
CA PRO A 67 -16.24 -5.24 -8.95
C PRO A 67 -16.09 -6.11 -7.70
N ALA A 68 -15.90 -5.45 -6.57
CA ALA A 68 -16.10 -6.03 -5.25
C ALA A 68 -17.46 -5.58 -4.73
N HIS A 69 -18.08 -6.37 -3.85
CA HIS A 69 -19.42 -6.13 -3.33
C HIS A 69 -19.39 -6.05 -1.82
N TYR A 70 -20.48 -5.54 -1.24
CA TYR A 70 -20.68 -5.53 0.20
C TYR A 70 -20.46 -6.92 0.78
N ASP A 71 -19.77 -6.97 1.90
CA ASP A 71 -19.47 -8.17 2.68
C ASP A 71 -18.49 -9.15 2.02
N ASP A 72 -17.95 -8.82 0.86
CA ASP A 72 -16.86 -9.60 0.28
C ASP A 72 -15.64 -9.54 1.19
N LEU A 73 -14.98 -10.68 1.38
CA LEU A 73 -13.67 -10.74 1.98
C LEU A 73 -12.64 -10.61 0.87
N ILE A 74 -11.92 -9.49 0.84
CA ILE A 74 -10.93 -9.23 -0.20
C ILE A 74 -9.51 -9.34 0.37
N SER A 75 -8.61 -9.80 -0.49
CA SER A 75 -7.18 -9.90 -0.17
C SER A 75 -6.44 -8.80 -0.91
N ILE A 76 -5.65 -8.02 -0.19
CA ILE A 76 -4.82 -6.96 -0.75
C ILE A 76 -3.37 -7.42 -0.68
N LYS A 77 -2.80 -7.67 -1.85
CA LYS A 77 -1.40 -8.02 -2.01
C LYS A 77 -0.62 -6.75 -2.25
N THR A 78 0.38 -6.50 -1.43
CA THR A 78 1.24 -5.31 -1.53
C THR A 78 2.66 -5.77 -1.79
N GLN A 79 3.26 -5.27 -2.85
CA GLN A 79 4.59 -5.69 -3.30
C GLN A 79 5.52 -4.50 -3.43
N LEU A 80 6.71 -4.64 -2.87
CA LEU A 80 7.86 -3.81 -3.24
C LEU A 80 8.73 -4.65 -4.17
N ARG A 81 8.76 -4.27 -5.45
CA ARG A 81 9.48 -5.03 -6.47
C ARG A 81 10.93 -4.64 -6.61
N GLU A 82 11.26 -3.39 -6.30
CA GLU A 82 12.61 -2.85 -6.39
C GLU A 82 12.92 -2.02 -5.16
N LEU A 83 14.17 -2.12 -4.67
CA LEU A 83 14.61 -1.26 -3.57
C LEU A 83 14.69 0.18 -4.04
N PRO A 84 14.19 1.14 -3.24
CA PRO A 84 14.32 2.55 -3.56
C PRO A 84 15.80 2.96 -3.71
N GLN A 85 16.08 3.71 -4.76
CA GLN A 85 17.42 4.23 -5.05
C GLN A 85 17.60 5.67 -4.56
N ALA A 86 16.50 6.39 -4.38
CA ALA A 86 16.50 7.81 -4.01
C ALA A 86 15.32 8.07 -3.08
N HIS A 87 14.55 9.13 -3.37
CA HIS A 87 13.45 9.59 -2.51
C HIS A 87 12.09 8.96 -2.82
N GLU A 88 12.02 8.09 -3.83
CA GLU A 88 10.77 7.43 -4.24
C GLU A 88 10.73 5.98 -3.77
N ILE A 89 9.54 5.56 -3.36
CA ILE A 89 9.20 4.16 -3.16
C ILE A 89 7.94 3.85 -3.94
N VAL A 90 7.94 2.74 -4.68
CA VAL A 90 6.83 2.33 -5.54
C VAL A 90 6.27 1.01 -5.04
N PHE A 91 4.98 1.02 -4.69
CA PHE A 91 4.28 -0.20 -4.32
C PHE A 91 3.36 -0.64 -5.45
N HIS A 92 3.29 -1.94 -5.65
CA HIS A 92 2.31 -2.56 -6.54
C HIS A 92 1.28 -3.31 -5.70
N HIS A 93 0.01 -3.08 -6.01
CA HIS A 93 -1.10 -3.69 -5.30
C HIS A 93 -1.94 -4.54 -6.24
N GLU A 94 -2.41 -5.66 -5.71
CA GLU A 94 -3.39 -6.50 -6.39
C GLU A 94 -4.48 -6.83 -5.37
N VAL A 95 -5.74 -6.70 -5.78
CA VAL A 95 -6.89 -7.00 -4.93
C VAL A 95 -7.62 -8.20 -5.51
N TYR A 96 -7.82 -9.23 -4.68
CA TYR A 96 -8.49 -10.48 -5.05
C TYR A 96 -9.75 -10.69 -4.20
N ASN A 97 -10.74 -11.36 -4.76
CA ASN A 97 -11.89 -11.83 -3.98
C ASN A 97 -11.65 -13.25 -3.43
N GLU A 98 -12.63 -13.79 -2.71
CA GLU A 98 -12.53 -15.12 -2.12
C GLU A 98 -12.40 -16.25 -3.17
N ALA A 99 -12.91 -16.03 -4.37
CA ALA A 99 -12.76 -16.95 -5.49
C ALA A 99 -11.40 -16.83 -6.18
N ASN A 100 -10.49 -16.04 -5.59
CA ASN A 100 -9.15 -15.77 -6.09
C ASN A 100 -9.15 -15.11 -7.48
N LYS A 101 -10.18 -14.32 -7.75
CA LYS A 101 -10.26 -13.51 -8.97
C LYS A 101 -9.62 -12.16 -8.75
N LEU A 102 -8.78 -11.74 -9.68
CA LEU A 102 -8.17 -10.40 -9.63
C LEU A 102 -9.23 -9.35 -9.94
N LEU A 103 -9.45 -8.45 -8.97
CA LEU A 103 -10.47 -7.41 -9.07
C LEU A 103 -9.87 -6.09 -9.55
N THR A 104 -8.73 -5.71 -9.00
CA THR A 104 -8.14 -4.40 -9.20
C THR A 104 -6.63 -4.50 -9.08
N THR A 105 -5.92 -3.73 -9.89
CA THR A 105 -4.48 -3.53 -9.72
C THR A 105 -4.20 -2.07 -9.45
N GLY A 106 -3.13 -1.79 -8.71
CA GLY A 106 -2.71 -0.44 -8.40
C GLY A 106 -1.21 -0.31 -8.38
N LYS A 107 -0.74 0.88 -8.69
CA LYS A 107 0.66 1.28 -8.54
C LYS A 107 0.66 2.61 -7.82
N VAL A 108 1.30 2.66 -6.66
CA VAL A 108 1.31 3.85 -5.81
C VAL A 108 2.75 4.26 -5.57
N THR A 109 3.07 5.50 -5.90
CA THR A 109 4.38 6.09 -5.66
C THR A 109 4.28 7.05 -4.49
N LEU A 110 5.17 6.88 -3.51
CA LEU A 110 5.30 7.77 -2.36
C LEU A 110 6.70 8.35 -2.33
N TYR A 111 6.85 9.50 -1.69
CA TYR A 111 8.16 10.06 -1.42
C TYR A 111 8.51 9.85 0.04
N PHE A 112 9.81 9.76 0.31
CA PHE A 112 10.33 9.96 1.67
C PHE A 112 10.64 11.44 1.85
N ILE A 113 10.03 12.05 2.86
CA ILE A 113 10.21 13.47 3.18
C ILE A 113 10.73 13.58 4.60
N ASP A 114 11.82 14.33 4.77
CA ASP A 114 12.31 14.70 6.11
C ASP A 114 11.35 15.74 6.69
N SER A 115 10.70 15.40 7.80
CA SER A 115 9.69 16.26 8.42
C SER A 115 10.26 17.56 8.99
N ARG A 116 11.55 17.57 9.32
CA ARG A 116 12.21 18.75 9.91
C ARG A 116 12.54 19.80 8.87
N THR A 117 13.00 19.36 7.69
CA THR A 117 13.42 20.25 6.61
C THR A 117 12.38 20.37 5.51
N ASN A 118 11.39 19.48 5.50
CA ASN A 118 10.39 19.35 4.44
C ASN A 118 11.01 19.05 3.07
N LYS A 119 12.18 18.45 3.06
CA LYS A 119 12.91 18.09 1.84
C LYS A 119 12.85 16.58 1.62
N ARG A 120 13.07 16.18 0.35
CA ARG A 120 13.17 14.79 -0.04
C ARG A 120 14.31 14.11 0.70
N ALA A 121 14.09 12.86 1.10
CA ALA A 121 15.06 12.04 1.83
C ALA A 121 15.15 10.67 1.19
N ALA A 122 16.17 9.92 1.56
CA ALA A 122 16.28 8.52 1.16
C ALA A 122 15.51 7.63 2.14
N MET A 123 15.28 6.38 1.75
CA MET A 123 14.71 5.38 2.66
C MET A 123 15.56 5.30 3.94
N PRO A 124 14.95 5.32 5.12
CA PRO A 124 15.69 5.16 6.37
C PRO A 124 16.51 3.87 6.37
N GLU A 125 17.73 3.95 6.92
CA GLU A 125 18.68 2.83 6.91
C GLU A 125 18.10 1.59 7.61
N GLU A 126 17.41 1.77 8.73
CA GLU A 126 16.77 0.65 9.44
C GLU A 126 15.77 -0.08 8.56
N MET A 127 15.00 0.66 7.79
CA MET A 127 14.02 0.08 6.89
C MET A 127 14.71 -0.61 5.72
N ARG A 128 15.77 -0.01 5.18
CA ARG A 128 16.55 -0.57 4.07
C ARG A 128 17.17 -1.91 4.49
N LEU A 129 17.70 -1.99 5.70
CA LEU A 129 18.26 -3.23 6.23
C LEU A 129 17.18 -4.30 6.40
N ALA A 130 16.02 -3.91 6.94
CA ALA A 130 14.92 -4.84 7.18
C ALA A 130 14.37 -5.43 5.89
N VAL A 131 14.16 -4.60 4.85
CA VAL A 131 13.59 -5.04 3.59
C VAL A 131 14.64 -5.61 2.63
N GLY A 132 15.88 -5.17 2.75
CA GLY A 132 16.97 -5.55 1.85
C GLY A 132 17.24 -7.04 1.81
N ALA A 133 16.96 -7.75 2.91
CA ALA A 133 17.13 -9.20 2.98
C ALA A 133 16.28 -9.94 1.95
N PHE A 134 15.21 -9.34 1.45
CA PHE A 134 14.31 -9.95 0.46
C PHE A 134 14.75 -9.65 -0.99
N PHE A 135 15.83 -8.90 -1.17
CA PHE A 135 16.33 -8.49 -2.50
C PHE A 135 17.69 -9.09 -2.84
N GLY A 136 18.15 -9.95 -2.01
CA GLY A 136 19.35 -10.71 -2.08
C GLY A 136 20.17 -10.80 -3.21
#